data_1b9fc11c85abdf691b32064f5208c9c3
#
_entry.id   1b9fc11c85abdf691b32064f5208c9c3
#
_cell.length_a   1.000
_cell.length_b   1.000
_cell.length_c   1.000
_cell.angle_alpha   90.00
_cell.angle_beta   90.00
_cell.angle_gamma   90.00
#
_symmetry.space_group_name_H-M   'P 1'
#
loop_
_entity.id
_entity.type
_entity.pdbx_description
1 polymer ?
#
loop_
_entity_poly.entity_id
_entity_poly.type
_entity_poly.pdbx_seq_one_letter_code
_entity_poly.pdbx_strand_id
1 'polypeptide(L)'
;IYELPHKGVISLRQCLDLLRLESDYLKVAKVDLTTVERKKDCETTYSALSDLLSEYGFSATLYPYQQTGITWLRRVSNEGLGCILADEMGLGKTVQIIALLTLFKSHWKLPALIIVTATLMENWRREFLKFSGEMRVLKHEGFQRTGFPSVIKEYDVVVTSYDTAVRDQGMLGILNWGFIVLDEAQAI
;
A
#
# COMPACT_ATOMS: atom_id res chain seq x y z
N ILE A 1 -2.74 -27.00 1.87
CA ILE A 1 -3.62 -26.08 2.61
C ILE A 1 -2.66 -25.20 3.40
N TYR A 2 -2.43 -23.98 2.97
CA TYR A 2 -1.64 -23.01 3.74
C TYR A 2 -2.60 -22.32 4.71
N GLU A 3 -2.44 -22.56 6.00
CA GLU A 3 -3.10 -21.75 7.01
C GLU A 3 -2.47 -20.38 7.04
N LEU A 4 -3.25 -19.34 6.68
CA LEU A 4 -2.84 -17.96 6.87
C LEU A 4 -2.78 -17.68 8.38
N PRO A 5 -1.69 -17.08 8.88
CA PRO A 5 -1.60 -16.77 10.30
C PRO A 5 -2.70 -15.80 10.72
N HIS A 6 -3.38 -16.07 11.82
CA HIS A 6 -4.52 -15.31 12.36
C HIS A 6 -4.20 -13.85 12.77
N LYS A 7 -2.96 -13.43 12.67
CA LYS A 7 -2.51 -12.01 12.79
C LYS A 7 -1.27 -11.91 11.93
N GLY A 8 -1.38 -11.31 10.73
CA GLY A 8 -0.24 -11.50 9.96
C GLY A 8 0.16 -10.46 8.98
N VAL A 9 1.36 -10.10 9.13
CA VAL A 9 2.21 -9.64 8.05
C VAL A 9 2.43 -10.85 7.14
N ILE A 10 1.86 -10.86 5.95
CA ILE A 10 2.17 -11.85 4.91
C ILE A 10 3.60 -11.54 4.46
N SER A 11 4.51 -12.51 4.50
CA SER A 11 5.85 -12.33 3.92
C SER A 11 5.72 -12.08 2.42
N LEU A 12 6.64 -11.30 1.84
CA LEU A 12 6.68 -11.07 0.39
C LEU A 12 6.67 -12.40 -0.39
N ARG A 13 7.35 -13.42 0.13
CA ARG A 13 7.37 -14.76 -0.46
C ARG A 13 5.97 -15.38 -0.49
N GLN A 14 5.22 -15.30 0.62
CA GLN A 14 3.84 -15.79 0.67
C GLN A 14 2.93 -15.00 -0.27
N CYS A 15 3.13 -13.67 -0.38
CA CYS A 15 2.39 -12.84 -1.33
C CYS A 15 2.69 -13.26 -2.78
N LEU A 16 3.96 -13.46 -3.14
CA LEU A 16 4.37 -13.89 -4.47
C LEU A 16 3.95 -15.35 -4.75
N ASP A 17 3.96 -16.23 -3.75
CA ASP A 17 3.47 -17.59 -3.89
C ASP A 17 1.94 -17.62 -4.10
N LEU A 18 1.18 -16.75 -3.42
CA LEU A 18 -0.26 -16.56 -3.63
C LEU A 18 -0.55 -16.03 -5.04
N LEU A 19 0.27 -15.14 -5.58
CA LEU A 19 0.14 -14.63 -6.94
C LEU A 19 0.48 -15.68 -8.01
N ARG A 20 1.30 -16.67 -7.69
CA ARG A 20 1.65 -17.80 -8.58
C ARG A 20 0.62 -18.94 -8.56
N LEU A 21 -0.21 -19.01 -7.53
CA LEU A 21 -1.32 -19.96 -7.48
C LEU A 21 -2.38 -19.47 -8.46
N GLU A 22 -2.60 -20.24 -9.54
CA GLU A 22 -3.59 -19.96 -10.55
C GLU A 22 -4.93 -19.54 -9.97
N SER A 23 -5.62 -18.64 -10.65
CA SER A 23 -6.79 -17.85 -10.27
C SER A 23 -8.00 -18.59 -9.66
N ASP A 24 -8.01 -19.91 -9.65
CA ASP A 24 -9.13 -20.71 -9.14
C ASP A 24 -9.26 -20.72 -7.60
N TYR A 25 -8.22 -20.29 -6.88
CA TYR A 25 -8.21 -20.24 -5.41
C TYR A 25 -8.48 -18.85 -4.84
N LEU A 26 -8.44 -17.80 -5.64
CA LEU A 26 -8.88 -16.45 -5.27
C LEU A 26 -10.39 -16.30 -5.47
N LYS A 27 -11.17 -17.25 -5.03
CA LYS A 27 -12.59 -16.99 -4.72
C LYS A 27 -12.60 -16.11 -3.47
N VAL A 28 -12.54 -14.81 -3.71
CA VAL A 28 -12.85 -13.80 -2.70
C VAL A 28 -14.18 -14.21 -2.08
N ALA A 29 -14.14 -14.62 -0.81
CA ALA A 29 -15.37 -14.78 -0.06
C ALA A 29 -16.09 -13.43 -0.18
N LYS A 30 -17.27 -13.41 -0.81
CA LYS A 30 -18.15 -12.25 -0.82
C LYS A 30 -18.42 -11.94 0.65
N VAL A 31 -17.69 -10.98 1.20
CA VAL A 31 -18.02 -10.42 2.49
C VAL A 31 -19.32 -9.67 2.26
N ASP A 32 -20.38 -10.18 2.85
CA ASP A 32 -21.68 -9.54 2.80
C ASP A 32 -21.61 -8.27 3.65
N LEU A 33 -21.36 -7.14 2.99
CA LEU A 33 -21.22 -5.82 3.61
C LEU A 33 -22.54 -5.28 4.17
N THR A 34 -23.64 -6.04 4.07
CA THR A 34 -24.95 -5.58 4.57
C THR A 34 -25.07 -5.59 6.09
N THR A 35 -24.17 -6.29 6.80
CA THR A 35 -24.18 -6.41 8.28
C THR A 35 -23.25 -5.45 9.01
N VAL A 36 -22.48 -4.62 8.30
CA VAL A 36 -21.69 -3.56 8.95
C VAL A 36 -22.64 -2.41 9.25
N GLU A 37 -23.12 -2.35 10.48
CA GLU A 37 -23.84 -1.18 10.98
C GLU A 37 -23.04 0.10 10.64
N ARG A 38 -23.59 0.91 9.76
CA ARG A 38 -23.12 2.27 9.51
C ARG A 38 -23.35 3.06 10.81
N LYS A 39 -22.40 3.01 11.73
CA LYS A 39 -22.39 3.99 12.81
C LYS A 39 -22.25 5.36 12.21
N LYS A 40 -23.20 6.22 12.58
CA LYS A 40 -23.36 7.62 12.18
C LYS A 40 -22.24 8.56 12.64
N ASP A 41 -20.98 8.15 12.63
CA ASP A 41 -19.85 8.96 13.09
C ASP A 41 -19.09 9.62 11.92
N CYS A 42 -19.75 9.83 10.76
CA CYS A 42 -19.02 10.15 9.53
C CYS A 42 -18.71 11.64 9.32
N GLU A 43 -19.47 12.56 9.86
CA GLU A 43 -19.30 14.00 9.53
C GLU A 43 -18.22 14.71 10.36
N THR A 44 -18.02 14.33 11.59
CA THR A 44 -16.92 14.85 12.44
C THR A 44 -15.55 14.28 12.03
N THR A 45 -15.52 13.24 11.21
CA THR A 45 -14.33 12.48 10.86
C THR A 45 -13.56 13.08 9.69
N TYR A 46 -14.21 13.82 8.77
CA TYR A 46 -13.54 14.29 7.55
C TYR A 46 -12.64 15.51 7.78
N SER A 47 -13.05 16.47 8.60
CA SER A 47 -12.18 17.58 8.99
C SER A 47 -10.97 17.06 9.78
N ALA A 48 -11.21 16.18 10.74
CA ALA A 48 -10.15 15.54 11.54
C ALA A 48 -9.14 14.73 10.68
N LEU A 49 -9.61 14.07 9.63
CA LEU A 49 -8.71 13.34 8.72
C LEU A 49 -7.83 14.30 7.91
N SER A 50 -8.42 15.39 7.38
CA SER A 50 -7.67 16.38 6.60
C SER A 50 -6.65 17.13 7.45
N ASP A 51 -7.01 17.49 8.68
CA ASP A 51 -6.12 18.15 9.63
C ASP A 51 -4.96 17.23 9.99
N LEU A 52 -5.25 15.97 10.29
CA LEU A 52 -4.25 14.95 10.60
C LEU A 52 -3.29 14.71 9.42
N LEU A 53 -3.81 14.60 8.20
CA LEU A 53 -3.00 14.43 7.01
C LEU A 53 -2.08 15.63 6.77
N SER A 54 -2.58 16.85 6.98
CA SER A 54 -1.79 18.08 6.87
C SER A 54 -0.68 18.14 7.91
N GLU A 55 -0.95 17.71 9.15
CA GLU A 55 0.04 17.60 10.23
C GLU A 55 1.20 16.66 9.86
N TYR A 56 0.90 15.58 9.12
CA TYR A 56 1.92 14.63 8.66
C TYR A 56 2.53 14.98 7.29
N GLY A 57 2.34 16.22 6.81
CA GLY A 57 2.97 16.70 5.59
C GLY A 57 2.31 16.24 4.29
N PHE A 58 1.05 15.84 4.35
CA PHE A 58 0.27 15.55 3.15
C PHE A 58 -0.36 16.83 2.59
N SER A 59 -0.15 17.11 1.30
CA SER A 59 -0.47 18.42 0.70
C SER A 59 -1.60 18.44 -0.33
N ALA A 60 -2.38 17.36 -0.46
CA ALA A 60 -3.49 17.32 -1.40
C ALA A 60 -4.86 17.58 -0.73
N THR A 61 -5.74 18.26 -1.45
CA THR A 61 -7.17 18.30 -1.11
C THR A 61 -7.87 17.04 -1.62
N LEU A 62 -8.46 16.29 -0.72
CA LEU A 62 -9.13 15.03 -1.03
C LEU A 62 -10.63 15.25 -1.28
N TYR A 63 -11.15 14.59 -2.30
CA TYR A 63 -12.60 14.52 -2.51
C TYR A 63 -13.27 13.67 -1.41
N PRO A 64 -14.57 13.90 -1.10
CA PRO A 64 -15.29 13.16 -0.06
C PRO A 64 -15.20 11.63 -0.20
N TYR A 65 -15.31 11.11 -1.43
CA TYR A 65 -15.21 9.67 -1.67
C TYR A 65 -13.79 9.13 -1.40
N GLN A 66 -12.74 9.91 -1.67
CA GLN A 66 -11.36 9.54 -1.35
C GLN A 66 -11.13 9.51 0.15
N GLN A 67 -11.68 10.47 0.89
CA GLN A 67 -11.63 10.49 2.36
C GLN A 67 -12.34 9.25 2.95
N THR A 68 -13.49 8.87 2.38
CA THR A 68 -14.18 7.64 2.74
C THR A 68 -13.32 6.41 2.47
N GLY A 69 -12.68 6.36 1.29
CA GLY A 69 -11.78 5.27 0.90
C GLY A 69 -10.58 5.15 1.86
N ILE A 70 -9.93 6.26 2.19
CA ILE A 70 -8.79 6.28 3.12
C ILE A 70 -9.23 5.84 4.52
N THR A 71 -10.37 6.28 5.01
CA THR A 71 -10.92 5.88 6.30
C THR A 71 -11.16 4.37 6.35
N TRP A 72 -11.73 3.81 5.27
CA TRP A 72 -11.93 2.38 5.13
C TRP A 72 -10.61 1.61 5.07
N LEU A 73 -9.66 2.05 4.23
CA LEU A 73 -8.32 1.45 4.12
C LEU A 73 -7.60 1.43 5.48
N ARG A 74 -7.67 2.55 6.21
CA ARG A 74 -7.08 2.67 7.56
C ARG A 74 -7.69 1.66 8.52
N ARG A 75 -9.01 1.51 8.50
CA ARG A 75 -9.71 0.53 9.37
C ARG A 75 -9.25 -0.89 9.04
N VAL A 76 -9.30 -1.29 7.77
CA VAL A 76 -8.90 -2.63 7.32
C VAL A 76 -7.44 -2.93 7.68
N SER A 77 -6.56 -1.93 7.48
CA SER A 77 -5.14 -2.06 7.84
C SER A 77 -4.91 -2.22 9.33
N ASN A 78 -5.66 -1.50 10.17
CA ASN A 78 -5.57 -1.62 11.63
C ASN A 78 -6.06 -3.00 12.13
N GLU A 79 -6.94 -3.65 11.39
CA GLU A 79 -7.40 -5.01 11.67
C GLU A 79 -6.40 -6.08 11.17
N GLY A 80 -5.30 -5.66 10.50
CA GLY A 80 -4.29 -6.56 9.94
C GLY A 80 -4.78 -7.33 8.72
N LEU A 81 -5.80 -6.82 8.03
CA LEU A 81 -6.38 -7.43 6.85
C LEU A 81 -5.82 -6.80 5.56
N GLY A 82 -5.72 -7.61 4.52
CA GLY A 82 -5.50 -7.11 3.16
C GLY A 82 -6.81 -6.70 2.49
N CYS A 83 -6.72 -5.84 1.47
CA CYS A 83 -7.88 -5.39 0.71
C CYS A 83 -7.54 -5.11 -0.76
N ILE A 84 -8.57 -4.97 -1.57
CA ILE A 84 -8.48 -4.56 -2.97
C ILE A 84 -9.20 -3.22 -3.11
N LEU A 85 -8.47 -2.19 -3.57
CA LEU A 85 -9.02 -0.90 -3.94
C LEU A 85 -9.41 -0.93 -5.43
N ALA A 86 -10.66 -1.24 -5.72
CA ALA A 86 -11.19 -1.48 -7.06
C ALA A 86 -11.93 -0.27 -7.66
N ASP A 87 -11.55 0.94 -7.29
CA ASP A 87 -12.08 2.16 -7.88
C ASP A 87 -11.80 2.22 -9.39
N GLU A 88 -12.64 2.92 -10.14
CA GLU A 88 -12.41 3.15 -11.57
C GLU A 88 -11.10 3.90 -11.83
N MET A 89 -10.58 3.79 -13.05
CA MET A 89 -9.39 4.54 -13.46
C MET A 89 -9.64 6.05 -13.34
N GLY A 90 -8.63 6.79 -12.87
CA GLY A 90 -8.73 8.25 -12.72
C GLY A 90 -9.33 8.75 -11.41
N LEU A 91 -9.91 7.90 -10.58
CA LEU A 91 -10.49 8.31 -9.28
C LEU A 91 -9.45 8.53 -8.17
N GLY A 92 -8.16 8.48 -8.49
CA GLY A 92 -7.10 8.82 -7.55
C GLY A 92 -6.79 7.72 -6.53
N LYS A 93 -6.74 6.45 -6.97
CA LYS A 93 -6.28 5.34 -6.12
C LYS A 93 -4.90 5.62 -5.53
N THR A 94 -3.98 6.12 -6.35
CA THR A 94 -2.61 6.45 -5.93
C THR A 94 -2.58 7.46 -4.80
N VAL A 95 -3.33 8.55 -4.89
CA VAL A 95 -3.38 9.58 -3.83
C VAL A 95 -3.98 9.04 -2.54
N GLN A 96 -4.96 8.15 -2.61
CA GLN A 96 -5.53 7.48 -1.43
C GLN A 96 -4.50 6.60 -0.72
N ILE A 97 -3.71 5.83 -1.47
CA ILE A 97 -2.63 5.01 -0.91
C ILE A 97 -1.52 5.88 -0.32
N ILE A 98 -1.10 6.96 -1.01
CA ILE A 98 -0.10 7.89 -0.47
C ILE A 98 -0.59 8.51 0.84
N ALA A 99 -1.84 8.96 0.91
CA ALA A 99 -2.44 9.48 2.14
C ALA A 99 -2.44 8.44 3.27
N LEU A 100 -2.82 7.20 2.97
CA LEU A 100 -2.76 6.09 3.93
C LEU A 100 -1.36 5.88 4.47
N LEU A 101 -0.35 5.78 3.60
CA LEU A 101 1.04 5.57 3.99
C LEU A 101 1.59 6.75 4.78
N THR A 102 1.18 7.97 4.47
CA THR A 102 1.55 9.18 5.22
C THR A 102 1.02 9.11 6.66
N LEU A 103 -0.23 8.68 6.86
CA LEU A 103 -0.81 8.48 8.19
C LEU A 103 -0.06 7.43 9.01
N PHE A 104 0.42 6.37 8.36
CA PHE A 104 1.08 5.27 9.04
C PHE A 104 2.57 5.50 9.29
N LYS A 105 3.22 6.43 8.58
CA LYS A 105 4.64 6.76 8.77
C LYS A 105 4.98 7.08 10.23
N SER A 106 4.11 7.82 10.94
CA SER A 106 4.32 8.21 12.33
C SER A 106 4.23 7.05 13.31
N HIS A 107 3.51 6.00 12.96
CA HIS A 107 3.22 4.86 13.84
C HIS A 107 4.06 3.62 13.50
N TRP A 108 4.42 3.44 12.25
CA TRP A 108 5.11 2.26 11.76
C TRP A 108 6.52 2.63 11.28
N LYS A 109 7.52 2.13 11.97
CA LYS A 109 8.94 2.31 11.62
C LYS A 109 9.40 1.38 10.49
N LEU A 110 8.49 0.70 9.81
CA LEU A 110 8.79 -0.24 8.73
C LEU A 110 8.49 0.40 7.37
N PRO A 111 9.35 0.18 6.37
CA PRO A 111 9.12 0.69 5.03
C PRO A 111 7.89 0.05 4.39
N ALA A 112 7.29 0.76 3.42
CA ALA A 112 6.29 0.21 2.52
C ALA A 112 6.95 -0.24 1.21
N LEU A 113 6.50 -1.39 0.66
CA LEU A 113 6.89 -1.87 -0.65
C LEU A 113 5.73 -1.65 -1.63
N ILE A 114 6.00 -0.95 -2.73
CA ILE A 114 5.05 -0.74 -3.82
C ILE A 114 5.58 -1.45 -5.05
N ILE A 115 4.83 -2.41 -5.55
CA ILE A 115 5.17 -3.18 -6.75
C ILE A 115 4.22 -2.76 -7.86
N VAL A 116 4.80 -2.28 -8.95
CA VAL A 116 4.05 -1.71 -10.09
C VAL A 116 4.63 -2.19 -11.41
N THR A 117 4.01 -1.84 -12.52
CA THR A 117 4.67 -1.97 -13.83
C THR A 117 5.84 -0.99 -13.94
N ALA A 118 6.88 -1.35 -14.70
CA ALA A 118 8.10 -0.53 -14.82
C ALA A 118 7.80 0.90 -15.29
N THR A 119 6.80 1.07 -16.14
CA THR A 119 6.37 2.37 -16.68
C THR A 119 5.76 3.29 -15.62
N LEU A 120 5.15 2.74 -14.57
CA LEU A 120 4.48 3.51 -13.52
C LEU A 120 5.38 3.89 -12.35
N MET A 121 6.58 3.31 -12.23
CA MET A 121 7.49 3.58 -11.12
C MET A 121 7.82 5.06 -10.96
N GLU A 122 8.11 5.74 -12.07
CA GLU A 122 8.44 7.17 -12.03
C GLU A 122 7.20 8.02 -11.71
N ASN A 123 6.02 7.60 -12.14
CA ASN A 123 4.77 8.28 -11.79
C ASN A 123 4.53 8.21 -10.28
N TRP A 124 4.69 7.04 -9.66
CA TRP A 124 4.58 6.88 -8.21
C TRP A 124 5.55 7.78 -7.45
N ARG A 125 6.82 7.83 -7.88
CA ARG A 125 7.82 8.70 -7.26
C ARG A 125 7.41 10.18 -7.32
N ARG A 126 6.92 10.64 -8.48
CA ARG A 126 6.45 12.03 -8.66
C ARG A 126 5.23 12.35 -7.82
N GLU A 127 4.30 11.40 -7.70
CA GLU A 127 3.10 11.56 -6.88
C GLU A 127 3.46 11.67 -5.38
N PHE A 128 4.42 10.88 -4.89
CA PHE A 128 4.95 11.06 -3.54
C PHE A 128 5.55 12.43 -3.32
N LEU A 129 6.42 12.89 -4.23
CA LEU A 129 7.03 14.23 -4.15
C LEU A 129 5.97 15.33 -4.14
N LYS A 130 4.87 15.14 -4.86
CA LYS A 130 3.79 16.11 -4.95
C LYS A 130 2.91 16.13 -3.70
N PHE A 131 2.56 14.98 -3.16
CA PHE A 131 1.54 14.86 -2.11
C PHE A 131 2.11 14.65 -0.72
N SER A 132 3.31 14.08 -0.60
CA SER A 132 3.97 13.77 0.68
C SER A 132 5.49 13.88 0.54
N GLY A 133 5.98 15.10 0.25
CA GLY A 133 7.38 15.37 -0.07
C GLY A 133 8.37 15.04 1.06
N GLU A 134 7.91 14.85 2.28
CA GLU A 134 8.73 14.42 3.41
C GLU A 134 9.02 12.91 3.44
N MET A 135 8.32 12.12 2.62
CA MET A 135 8.58 10.69 2.52
C MET A 135 9.82 10.40 1.67
N ARG A 136 10.75 9.65 2.23
CA ARG A 136 11.95 9.19 1.52
C ARG A 136 11.58 8.01 0.65
N VAL A 137 11.54 8.22 -0.66
CA VAL A 137 11.14 7.21 -1.64
C VAL A 137 12.35 6.69 -2.39
N LEU A 138 12.58 5.38 -2.32
CA LEU A 138 13.59 4.67 -3.11
C LEU A 138 12.93 4.07 -4.36
N LYS A 139 13.46 4.41 -5.54
CA LYS A 139 13.13 3.70 -6.76
C LYS A 139 14.13 2.56 -6.96
N HIS A 140 13.71 1.34 -6.68
CA HIS A 140 14.54 0.14 -6.73
C HIS A 140 14.48 -0.49 -8.11
N GLU A 141 15.37 -0.05 -9.01
CA GLU A 141 15.42 -0.51 -10.40
C GLU A 141 16.85 -0.45 -11.00
N GLY A 142 17.01 -1.13 -12.13
CA GLY A 142 18.22 -1.02 -12.96
C GLY A 142 19.47 -1.57 -12.30
N PHE A 143 20.63 -1.12 -12.78
CA PHE A 143 21.94 -1.52 -12.28
C PHE A 143 22.34 -0.85 -10.96
N GLN A 144 21.67 0.26 -10.61
CA GLN A 144 21.98 1.03 -9.39
C GLN A 144 21.11 0.60 -8.20
N ARG A 145 20.27 -0.44 -8.38
CA ARG A 145 19.47 -0.95 -7.27
C ARG A 145 20.36 -1.50 -6.16
N THR A 146 20.00 -1.18 -4.94
CA THR A 146 20.76 -1.68 -3.80
C THR A 146 20.56 -3.19 -3.61
N GLY A 147 21.64 -3.90 -3.33
CA GLY A 147 21.60 -5.30 -2.88
C GLY A 147 21.61 -5.45 -1.35
N PHE A 148 21.59 -4.33 -0.62
CA PHE A 148 21.74 -4.32 0.84
C PHE A 148 20.42 -3.95 1.54
N PRO A 149 19.87 -4.86 2.36
CA PRO A 149 18.66 -4.60 3.15
C PRO A 149 18.77 -3.40 4.08
N SER A 150 19.97 -3.10 4.59
CA SER A 150 20.22 -1.95 5.45
C SER A 150 19.92 -0.63 4.78
N VAL A 151 20.26 -0.48 3.50
CA VAL A 151 19.98 0.72 2.72
C VAL A 151 18.47 0.91 2.52
N ILE A 152 17.74 -0.17 2.26
CA ILE A 152 16.29 -0.13 2.09
C ILE A 152 15.59 0.39 3.35
N LYS A 153 16.06 0.00 4.53
CA LYS A 153 15.48 0.44 5.82
C LYS A 153 15.62 1.93 6.10
N GLU A 154 16.47 2.63 5.35
CA GLU A 154 16.61 4.10 5.46
C GLU A 154 15.47 4.86 4.75
N TYR A 155 14.67 4.17 3.93
CA TYR A 155 13.58 4.76 3.18
C TYR A 155 12.23 4.43 3.81
N ASP A 156 11.27 5.33 3.60
CA ASP A 156 9.90 5.14 4.06
C ASP A 156 9.09 4.30 3.06
N VAL A 157 9.44 4.43 1.77
CA VAL A 157 8.78 3.73 0.67
C VAL A 157 9.80 3.22 -0.34
N VAL A 158 9.61 2.01 -0.80
CA VAL A 158 10.37 1.40 -1.90
C VAL A 158 9.40 1.12 -3.05
N VAL A 159 9.67 1.68 -4.21
CA VAL A 159 8.91 1.42 -5.44
C VAL A 159 9.75 0.54 -6.36
N THR A 160 9.20 -0.57 -6.80
CA THR A 160 9.90 -1.51 -7.69
C THR A 160 8.95 -2.10 -8.74
N SER A 161 9.52 -2.70 -9.79
CA SER A 161 8.71 -3.41 -10.78
C SER A 161 8.49 -4.87 -10.37
N TYR A 162 7.44 -5.50 -10.93
CA TYR A 162 7.16 -6.92 -10.75
C TYR A 162 8.37 -7.78 -11.09
N ASP A 163 9.01 -7.55 -12.25
CA ASP A 163 10.20 -8.29 -12.68
C ASP A 163 11.37 -8.13 -11.70
N THR A 164 11.58 -6.92 -11.19
CA THR A 164 12.64 -6.65 -10.22
C THR A 164 12.33 -7.29 -8.88
N ALA A 165 11.07 -7.23 -8.43
CA ALA A 165 10.64 -7.87 -7.19
C ALA A 165 10.86 -9.38 -7.22
N VAL A 166 10.58 -10.04 -8.35
CA VAL A 166 10.84 -11.46 -8.55
C VAL A 166 12.35 -11.78 -8.53
N ARG A 167 13.16 -10.97 -9.22
CA ARG A 167 14.64 -11.18 -9.26
C ARG A 167 15.29 -11.01 -7.89
N ASP A 168 14.84 -10.01 -7.15
CA ASP A 168 15.42 -9.64 -5.86
C ASP A 168 14.61 -10.19 -4.66
N GLN A 169 13.73 -11.19 -4.90
CA GLN A 169 12.83 -11.76 -3.88
C GLN A 169 13.57 -12.26 -2.63
N GLY A 170 14.78 -12.78 -2.79
CA GLY A 170 15.60 -13.24 -1.66
C GLY A 170 15.98 -12.09 -0.72
N MET A 171 16.37 -10.95 -1.28
CA MET A 171 16.76 -9.76 -0.51
C MET A 171 15.54 -9.02 0.04
N LEU A 172 14.50 -8.83 -0.79
CA LEU A 172 13.27 -8.15 -0.36
C LEU A 172 12.48 -9.00 0.64
N GLY A 173 12.55 -10.34 0.54
CA GLY A 173 11.82 -11.26 1.39
C GLY A 173 12.35 -11.42 2.82
N ILE A 174 13.59 -10.98 3.10
CA ILE A 174 14.14 -10.96 4.47
C ILE A 174 13.81 -9.69 5.23
N LEU A 175 13.22 -8.69 4.55
CA LEU A 175 12.78 -7.44 5.16
C LEU A 175 11.37 -7.58 5.71
N ASN A 176 11.13 -6.92 6.84
CA ASN A 176 9.78 -6.71 7.34
C ASN A 176 9.22 -5.45 6.69
N TRP A 177 8.06 -5.58 6.06
CA TRP A 177 7.35 -4.49 5.40
C TRP A 177 6.14 -4.07 6.24
N GLY A 178 5.94 -2.77 6.39
CA GLY A 178 4.73 -2.24 7.01
C GLY A 178 3.51 -2.40 6.11
N PHE A 179 3.72 -2.16 4.81
CA PHE A 179 2.73 -2.37 3.76
C PHE A 179 3.38 -3.01 2.53
N ILE A 180 2.59 -3.82 1.83
CA ILE A 180 2.90 -4.26 0.48
C ILE A 180 1.70 -3.86 -0.40
N VAL A 181 1.96 -3.01 -1.39
CA VAL A 181 0.97 -2.52 -2.34
C VAL A 181 1.29 -3.08 -3.72
N LEU A 182 0.30 -3.68 -4.36
CA LEU A 182 0.39 -4.18 -5.72
C LEU A 182 -0.50 -3.31 -6.60
N ASP A 183 0.08 -2.54 -7.53
CA ASP A 183 -0.65 -1.70 -8.46
C ASP A 183 -0.71 -2.37 -9.83
N GLU A 184 -1.85 -2.22 -10.53
CA GLU A 184 -2.13 -2.90 -11.80
C GLU A 184 -1.93 -4.43 -11.70
N ALA A 185 -2.43 -5.04 -10.60
CA ALA A 185 -2.24 -6.46 -10.30
C ALA A 185 -2.81 -7.42 -11.36
N GLN A 186 -3.64 -6.94 -12.28
CA GLN A 186 -4.09 -7.70 -13.44
C GLN A 186 -2.98 -7.92 -14.49
N ALA A 187 -1.83 -7.26 -14.33
CA ALA A 187 -0.68 -7.42 -15.22
C ALA A 187 0.20 -8.64 -14.87
N ILE A 188 -0.20 -9.43 -13.82
CA ILE A 188 0.53 -10.58 -13.33
C ILE A 188 -0.07 -11.86 -13.89
#